data_0e2c29b174b7cb63cdd28b8054a338a5
#
_entry.id   0e2c29b174b7cb63cdd28b8054a338a5
#
_cell.length_a   1.000
_cell.length_b   1.000
_cell.length_c   1.000
_cell.angle_alpha   90.00
_cell.angle_beta   90.00
_cell.angle_gamma   90.00
#
_symmetry.space_group_name_H-M   'P 1'
#
loop_
_entity.id
_entity.type
_entity.pdbx_description
1 polymer ?
#
loop_
_entity_poly.entity_id
_entity_poly.type
_entity_poly.pdbx_seq_one_letter_code
_entity_poly.pdbx_strand_id
1 'polypeptide(L)'
;MAWRSLLECLVIAMLISIGSKIIEGPWGGGNLFVKNLSAFLTLNGHKVIFDLSEPNIDLILLTDPRSRKESSSSFNHLEIKKYKEYVNNNVKVVQRINECDERKNTNYVNKQILNSNKFIDHTIFVSTWIKNLFVEKGIQKENSNVILSGSDSAIFNRVGKPQWNKKDPIKLVTHHWSGNWMKGFETYLAIDK
;
A
#
# COMPACT_ATOMS: atom_id res chain seq x y z
N MET A 1 1.39 13.71 -44.30
CA MET A 1 2.42 12.85 -43.65
C MET A 1 2.70 13.42 -42.29
N ALA A 2 2.13 12.81 -41.25
CA ALA A 2 2.31 13.26 -39.87
C ALA A 2 3.41 12.42 -39.24
N TRP A 3 4.53 13.02 -38.94
CA TRP A 3 5.59 12.43 -38.14
C TRP A 3 5.08 12.40 -36.69
N ARG A 4 4.56 11.27 -36.24
CA ARG A 4 4.46 10.99 -34.82
C ARG A 4 5.89 10.76 -34.31
N SER A 5 6.38 11.71 -33.53
CA SER A 5 7.59 11.54 -32.75
C SER A 5 7.38 10.41 -31.76
N LEU A 6 7.96 9.26 -32.03
CA LEU A 6 8.18 8.18 -31.08
C LEU A 6 9.21 8.67 -30.04
N LEU A 7 8.79 9.47 -29.08
CA LEU A 7 9.44 9.54 -27.79
C LEU A 7 9.01 8.27 -27.03
N GLU A 8 9.65 7.16 -27.37
CA GLU A 8 9.71 6.02 -26.45
C GLU A 8 10.38 6.55 -25.20
N CYS A 9 9.57 6.76 -24.17
CA CYS A 9 10.06 7.02 -22.83
C CYS A 9 10.86 5.78 -22.45
N LEU A 10 12.18 5.87 -22.50
CA LEU A 10 13.08 4.77 -22.13
C LEU A 10 12.84 4.50 -20.65
N VAL A 11 11.96 3.56 -20.36
CA VAL A 11 11.73 3.11 -18.98
C VAL A 11 13.00 2.38 -18.55
N ILE A 12 13.77 3.01 -17.67
CA ILE A 12 14.93 2.35 -17.05
C ILE A 12 14.37 1.20 -16.22
N ALA A 13 14.73 -0.03 -16.62
CA ALA A 13 14.36 -1.23 -15.86
C ALA A 13 14.98 -1.16 -14.46
N MET A 14 14.16 -1.31 -13.43
CA MET A 14 14.58 -1.29 -12.03
C MET A 14 14.39 -2.67 -11.40
N LEU A 15 15.26 -3.00 -10.44
CA LEU A 15 15.05 -4.11 -9.52
C LEU A 15 14.35 -3.59 -8.25
N ILE A 16 13.10 -3.99 -8.05
CA ILE A 16 12.26 -3.48 -6.98
C ILE A 16 11.95 -4.61 -5.99
N SER A 17 12.23 -4.40 -4.71
CA SER A 17 11.86 -5.32 -3.65
C SER A 17 10.64 -4.83 -2.89
N ILE A 18 9.60 -5.67 -2.80
CA ILE A 18 8.36 -5.35 -2.07
C ILE A 18 8.30 -6.19 -0.79
N GLY A 19 8.27 -5.53 0.36
CA GLY A 19 8.29 -6.15 1.69
C GLY A 19 6.97 -6.81 2.08
N SER A 20 6.49 -7.77 1.29
CA SER A 20 5.27 -8.51 1.61
C SER A 20 5.27 -9.90 0.98
N LYS A 21 4.79 -10.88 1.72
CA LYS A 21 4.53 -12.22 1.21
C LYS A 21 3.21 -12.21 0.44
N ILE A 22 3.22 -12.69 -0.81
CA ILE A 22 2.00 -12.92 -1.56
C ILE A 22 1.42 -14.27 -1.13
N ILE A 23 0.14 -14.25 -0.77
CA ILE A 23 -0.60 -15.45 -0.37
C ILE A 23 -1.73 -15.66 -1.37
N GLU A 24 -1.87 -16.88 -1.89
CA GLU A 24 -2.97 -17.22 -2.79
C GLU A 24 -4.31 -17.32 -2.03
N GLY A 25 -5.39 -16.92 -2.70
CA GLY A 25 -6.75 -16.93 -2.14
C GLY A 25 -7.27 -15.53 -1.75
N PRO A 26 -8.41 -15.47 -1.04
CA PRO A 26 -9.13 -14.22 -0.72
C PRO A 26 -8.53 -13.51 0.50
N TRP A 27 -7.25 -13.21 0.45
CA TRP A 27 -6.54 -12.46 1.50
C TRP A 27 -6.66 -10.95 1.28
N GLY A 28 -7.08 -10.23 2.29
CA GLY A 28 -7.39 -8.80 2.35
C GLY A 28 -6.66 -7.82 1.42
N GLY A 29 -7.02 -6.55 1.52
CA GLY A 29 -6.56 -5.49 0.60
C GLY A 29 -5.05 -5.29 0.52
N GLY A 30 -4.29 -5.61 1.57
CA GLY A 30 -2.83 -5.52 1.53
C GLY A 30 -2.20 -6.52 0.54
N ASN A 31 -2.66 -7.75 0.56
CA ASN A 31 -2.20 -8.79 -0.36
C ASN A 31 -2.57 -8.46 -1.83
N LEU A 32 -3.82 -8.02 -2.05
CA LEU A 32 -4.28 -7.63 -3.37
C LEU A 32 -3.49 -6.41 -3.91
N PHE A 33 -3.18 -5.43 -3.07
CA PHE A 33 -2.33 -4.31 -3.42
C PHE A 33 -0.97 -4.78 -3.95
N VAL A 34 -0.31 -5.69 -3.24
CA VAL A 34 1.01 -6.20 -3.64
C VAL A 34 0.94 -7.01 -4.94
N LYS A 35 -0.08 -7.86 -5.10
CA LYS A 35 -0.31 -8.62 -6.35
C LYS A 35 -0.48 -7.68 -7.54
N ASN A 36 -1.33 -6.68 -7.43
CA ASN A 36 -1.62 -5.74 -8.51
C ASN A 36 -0.41 -4.85 -8.82
N LEU A 37 0.29 -4.35 -7.79
CA LEU A 37 1.48 -3.53 -7.96
C LEU A 37 2.61 -4.31 -8.64
N SER A 38 2.89 -5.53 -8.19
CA SER A 38 3.94 -6.36 -8.79
C SER A 38 3.63 -6.71 -10.26
N ALA A 39 2.38 -7.05 -10.57
CA ALA A 39 1.96 -7.29 -11.94
C ALA A 39 2.13 -6.04 -12.82
N PHE A 40 1.70 -4.87 -12.34
CA PHE A 40 1.86 -3.60 -13.04
C PHE A 40 3.33 -3.27 -13.30
N LEU A 41 4.19 -3.39 -12.29
CA LEU A 41 5.61 -3.11 -12.41
C LEU A 41 6.29 -4.07 -13.41
N THR A 42 5.96 -5.36 -13.36
CA THR A 42 6.49 -6.35 -14.31
C THR A 42 6.05 -6.06 -15.75
N LEU A 43 4.79 -5.70 -15.96
CA LEU A 43 4.27 -5.29 -17.29
C LEU A 43 4.97 -4.05 -17.83
N ASN A 44 5.47 -3.18 -16.95
CA ASN A 44 6.23 -1.99 -17.33
C ASN A 44 7.76 -2.22 -17.37
N GLY A 45 8.21 -3.47 -17.40
CA GLY A 45 9.62 -3.83 -17.63
C GLY A 45 10.50 -3.83 -16.38
N HIS A 46 9.94 -3.70 -15.18
CA HIS A 46 10.71 -3.80 -13.94
C HIS A 46 10.81 -5.25 -13.45
N LYS A 47 11.91 -5.59 -12.77
CA LYS A 47 12.04 -6.87 -12.04
C LYS A 47 11.54 -6.67 -10.62
N VAL A 48 10.62 -7.54 -10.17
CA VAL A 48 10.06 -7.49 -8.80
C VAL A 48 10.48 -8.71 -8.02
N ILE A 49 10.97 -8.48 -6.80
CA ILE A 49 11.32 -9.51 -5.82
C ILE A 49 10.65 -9.20 -4.47
N PHE A 50 10.68 -10.15 -3.54
CA PHE A 50 9.98 -10.03 -2.25
C PHE A 50 10.91 -10.27 -1.04
N ASP A 51 12.21 -10.18 -1.25
CA ASP A 51 13.24 -10.33 -0.24
C ASP A 51 14.39 -9.33 -0.46
N LEU A 52 15.47 -9.45 0.31
CA LEU A 52 16.65 -8.60 0.24
C LEU A 52 17.90 -9.39 -0.17
N SER A 53 17.75 -10.45 -0.97
CA SER A 53 18.84 -11.33 -1.36
C SER A 53 19.76 -10.77 -2.44
N GLU A 54 19.24 -9.88 -3.30
CA GLU A 54 19.99 -9.29 -4.41
C GLU A 54 20.78 -8.07 -3.96
N PRO A 55 22.05 -7.94 -4.33
CA PRO A 55 22.92 -6.82 -3.88
C PRO A 55 22.64 -5.48 -4.58
N ASN A 56 21.94 -5.49 -5.69
CA ASN A 56 21.74 -4.34 -6.58
C ASN A 56 20.26 -3.89 -6.64
N ILE A 57 19.52 -3.99 -5.54
CA ILE A 57 18.15 -3.49 -5.47
C ILE A 57 18.16 -1.96 -5.64
N ASP A 58 17.38 -1.46 -6.59
CA ASP A 58 17.22 -0.01 -6.83
C ASP A 58 16.23 0.63 -5.86
N LEU A 59 15.12 -0.07 -5.57
CA LEU A 59 14.07 0.44 -4.70
C LEU A 59 13.51 -0.66 -3.79
N ILE A 60 13.35 -0.33 -2.52
CA ILE A 60 12.67 -1.16 -1.51
C ILE A 60 11.36 -0.50 -1.12
N LEU A 61 10.24 -1.22 -1.24
CA LEU A 61 8.94 -0.79 -0.71
C LEU A 61 8.64 -1.50 0.61
N LEU A 62 8.72 -0.77 1.71
CA LEU A 62 8.29 -1.23 3.03
C LEU A 62 6.77 -1.07 3.17
N THR A 63 6.06 -2.17 3.24
CA THR A 63 4.59 -2.19 3.39
C THR A 63 4.13 -2.30 4.84
N ASP A 64 4.94 -2.94 5.70
CA ASP A 64 4.67 -3.12 7.12
C ASP A 64 5.99 -3.16 7.89
N PRO A 65 6.22 -2.29 8.87
CA PRO A 65 7.47 -2.26 9.66
C PRO A 65 7.57 -3.36 10.71
N ARG A 66 6.49 -4.11 10.96
CA ARG A 66 6.45 -5.17 11.96
C ARG A 66 7.29 -6.38 11.56
N SER A 67 7.53 -7.27 12.51
CA SER A 67 8.29 -8.49 12.27
C SER A 67 7.51 -9.47 11.37
N ARG A 68 8.25 -10.40 10.75
CA ARG A 68 7.66 -11.49 9.93
C ARG A 68 6.70 -12.40 10.71
N LYS A 69 6.80 -12.42 12.04
CA LYS A 69 5.93 -13.21 12.92
C LYS A 69 4.59 -12.52 13.18
N GLU A 70 4.59 -11.19 13.12
CA GLU A 70 3.43 -10.36 13.47
C GLU A 70 2.64 -9.87 12.24
N SER A 71 3.19 -10.03 11.05
CA SER A 71 2.60 -9.49 9.82
C SER A 71 2.89 -10.35 8.59
N SER A 72 2.27 -10.00 7.45
CA SER A 72 2.59 -10.56 6.14
C SER A 72 3.91 -10.03 5.56
N SER A 73 4.69 -9.27 6.31
CA SER A 73 5.96 -8.73 5.85
C SER A 73 6.97 -9.83 5.54
N SER A 74 7.71 -9.70 4.43
CA SER A 74 8.82 -10.59 4.10
C SER A 74 10.14 -10.14 4.72
N PHE A 75 10.25 -8.85 5.05
CA PHE A 75 11.34 -8.24 5.81
C PHE A 75 10.83 -7.02 6.58
N ASN A 76 11.55 -6.62 7.60
CA ASN A 76 11.21 -5.48 8.44
C ASN A 76 12.20 -4.32 8.26
N HIS A 77 11.95 -3.23 8.94
CA HIS A 77 12.77 -2.02 8.86
C HIS A 77 14.21 -2.20 9.33
N LEU A 78 14.48 -3.09 10.27
CA LEU A 78 15.86 -3.34 10.76
C LEU A 78 16.69 -4.11 9.71
N GLU A 79 16.05 -5.01 8.97
CA GLU A 79 16.68 -5.71 7.85
C GLU A 79 16.99 -4.75 6.70
N ILE A 80 16.08 -3.81 6.39
CA ILE A 80 16.35 -2.74 5.40
C ILE A 80 17.51 -1.86 5.85
N LYS A 81 17.56 -1.47 7.13
CA LYS A 81 18.66 -0.68 7.66
C LYS A 81 20.00 -1.40 7.45
N LYS A 82 20.09 -2.69 7.79
CA LYS A 82 21.28 -3.50 7.56
C LYS A 82 21.64 -3.60 6.08
N TYR A 83 20.64 -3.77 5.21
CA TYR A 83 20.85 -3.80 3.76
C TYR A 83 21.46 -2.47 3.26
N LYS A 84 20.91 -1.32 3.66
CA LYS A 84 21.50 0.01 3.32
C LYS A 84 22.93 0.16 3.84
N GLU A 85 23.20 -0.32 5.04
CA GLU A 85 24.51 -0.13 5.71
C GLU A 85 25.59 -1.05 5.16
N TYR A 86 25.29 -2.30 4.85
CA TYR A 86 26.29 -3.32 4.54
C TYR A 86 26.26 -3.86 3.11
N VAL A 87 25.19 -3.60 2.34
CA VAL A 87 25.00 -4.17 0.99
C VAL A 87 24.93 -3.08 -0.07
N ASN A 88 23.96 -2.17 0.02
CA ASN A 88 23.75 -1.12 -0.96
C ASN A 88 23.26 0.18 -0.31
N ASN A 89 24.16 1.13 -0.11
CA ASN A 89 23.84 2.42 0.50
C ASN A 89 23.08 3.38 -0.41
N ASN A 90 23.02 3.11 -1.73
CA ASN A 90 22.32 3.94 -2.72
C ASN A 90 20.85 3.53 -2.90
N VAL A 91 20.43 2.37 -2.36
CA VAL A 91 19.06 1.89 -2.50
C VAL A 91 18.07 2.93 -1.99
N LYS A 92 17.03 3.19 -2.77
CA LYS A 92 15.91 4.06 -2.35
C LYS A 92 14.90 3.26 -1.56
N VAL A 93 14.42 3.81 -0.46
CA VAL A 93 13.44 3.15 0.40
C VAL A 93 12.17 3.98 0.49
N VAL A 94 11.07 3.38 0.09
CA VAL A 94 9.73 3.97 0.19
C VAL A 94 8.95 3.21 1.24
N GLN A 95 8.29 3.94 2.15
CA GLN A 95 7.38 3.35 3.14
C GLN A 95 5.93 3.65 2.75
N ARG A 96 5.10 2.62 2.63
CA ARG A 96 3.66 2.79 2.47
C ARG A 96 2.96 2.63 3.82
N ILE A 97 2.28 3.69 4.27
CA ILE A 97 1.54 3.71 5.54
C ILE A 97 0.04 3.62 5.26
N ASN A 98 -0.55 2.51 5.66
CA ASN A 98 -1.98 2.21 5.53
C ASN A 98 -2.63 1.80 6.85
N GLU A 99 -1.89 1.91 7.96
CA GLU A 99 -2.30 1.47 9.28
C GLU A 99 -1.90 2.50 10.34
N CYS A 100 -2.61 2.51 11.47
CA CYS A 100 -2.28 3.30 12.65
C CYS A 100 -3.01 2.73 13.88
N ASP A 101 -2.57 3.12 15.06
CA ASP A 101 -3.17 2.69 16.33
C ASP A 101 -4.64 3.11 16.44
N GLU A 102 -4.97 4.31 15.97
CA GLU A 102 -6.31 4.90 16.03
C GLU A 102 -7.35 4.10 15.24
N ARG A 103 -6.93 3.37 14.19
CA ARG A 103 -7.81 2.53 13.37
C ARG A 103 -8.08 1.14 13.96
N LYS A 104 -7.19 0.67 14.83
CA LYS A 104 -7.26 -0.71 15.35
C LYS A 104 -7.34 -0.78 16.87
N ASN A 105 -7.36 0.36 17.54
CA ASN A 105 -7.29 0.44 19.00
C ASN A 105 -6.07 -0.32 19.55
N THR A 106 -4.90 -0.05 18.95
CA THR A 106 -3.60 -0.55 19.39
C THR A 106 -2.77 0.61 19.94
N ASN A 107 -1.62 0.33 20.55
CA ASN A 107 -0.76 1.35 21.19
C ASN A 107 0.73 1.23 20.81
N TYR A 108 1.04 0.48 19.78
CA TYR A 108 2.43 0.17 19.40
C TYR A 108 2.73 0.37 17.89
N VAL A 109 1.72 0.37 17.04
CA VAL A 109 1.89 0.45 15.58
C VAL A 109 2.47 1.79 15.16
N ASN A 110 1.95 2.90 15.71
CA ASN A 110 2.46 4.25 15.41
C ASN A 110 3.93 4.39 15.76
N LYS A 111 4.35 3.87 16.91
CA LYS A 111 5.75 3.89 17.33
C LYS A 111 6.66 3.13 16.37
N GLN A 112 6.24 1.97 15.90
CA GLN A 112 6.99 1.18 14.91
C GLN A 112 7.09 1.89 13.56
N ILE A 113 6.00 2.49 13.09
CA ILE A 113 5.98 3.30 11.86
C ILE A 113 6.96 4.48 11.95
N LEU A 114 6.91 5.25 13.04
CA LEU A 114 7.81 6.39 13.27
C LEU A 114 9.28 5.95 13.36
N ASN A 115 9.57 4.84 14.03
CA ASN A 115 10.92 4.31 14.12
C ASN A 115 11.46 3.85 12.76
N SER A 116 10.63 3.21 11.95
CA SER A 116 11.03 2.80 10.59
C SER A 116 11.24 4.00 9.68
N ASN A 117 10.47 5.07 9.85
CA ASN A 117 10.51 6.26 8.99
C ASN A 117 11.82 7.06 9.06
N LYS A 118 12.64 6.86 10.08
CA LYS A 118 13.90 7.61 10.30
C LYS A 118 14.95 7.43 9.19
N PHE A 119 14.86 6.39 8.37
CA PHE A 119 15.78 6.09 7.28
C PHE A 119 15.07 5.81 5.94
N ILE A 120 13.83 6.30 5.83
CA ILE A 120 13.01 6.21 4.62
C ILE A 120 13.28 7.44 3.75
N ASP A 121 13.46 7.23 2.46
CA ASP A 121 13.67 8.31 1.50
C ASP A 121 12.33 8.98 1.13
N HIS A 122 11.23 8.22 1.08
CA HIS A 122 9.91 8.76 0.75
C HIS A 122 8.77 7.98 1.41
N THR A 123 7.70 8.68 1.81
CA THR A 123 6.53 8.09 2.47
C THR A 123 5.27 8.23 1.63
N ILE A 124 4.54 7.14 1.44
CA ILE A 124 3.24 7.11 0.76
C ILE A 124 2.15 6.81 1.79
N PHE A 125 1.18 7.70 1.90
CA PHE A 125 0.00 7.53 2.74
C PHE A 125 -1.22 7.15 1.90
N VAL A 126 -2.08 6.28 2.42
CA VAL A 126 -3.31 5.86 1.71
C VAL A 126 -4.48 6.82 1.90
N SER A 127 -4.34 7.85 2.71
CA SER A 127 -5.33 8.92 2.88
C SER A 127 -4.70 10.19 3.46
N THR A 128 -5.35 11.32 3.21
CA THR A 128 -4.97 12.61 3.80
C THR A 128 -5.07 12.58 5.33
N TRP A 129 -6.07 11.90 5.88
CA TRP A 129 -6.24 11.76 7.32
C TRP A 129 -5.03 11.07 7.97
N ILE A 130 -4.59 9.92 7.44
CA ILE A 130 -3.39 9.23 7.96
C ILE A 130 -2.13 10.10 7.77
N LYS A 131 -2.00 10.80 6.62
CA LYS A 131 -0.89 11.73 6.41
C LYS A 131 -0.84 12.79 7.50
N ASN A 132 -1.95 13.48 7.76
CA ASN A 132 -2.01 14.54 8.77
C ASN A 132 -1.64 14.00 10.15
N LEU A 133 -2.21 12.86 10.54
CA LEU A 133 -1.90 12.18 11.80
C LEU A 133 -0.39 11.94 12.00
N PHE A 134 0.30 11.44 10.97
CA PHE A 134 1.73 11.14 11.09
C PHE A 134 2.64 12.35 10.87
N VAL A 135 2.22 13.36 10.13
CA VAL A 135 2.93 14.65 10.05
C VAL A 135 2.92 15.34 11.42
N GLU A 136 1.78 15.36 12.12
CA GLU A 136 1.69 15.85 13.50
C GLU A 136 2.59 15.06 14.48
N LYS A 137 2.83 13.79 14.20
CA LYS A 137 3.72 12.92 14.98
C LYS A 137 5.19 12.99 14.53
N GLY A 138 5.54 13.83 13.53
CA GLY A 138 6.92 14.14 13.14
C GLY A 138 7.42 13.53 11.83
N ILE A 139 6.58 12.90 11.02
CA ILE A 139 6.97 12.53 9.65
C ILE A 139 7.05 13.79 8.78
N GLN A 140 8.12 13.90 7.99
CA GLN A 140 8.34 15.07 7.12
C GLN A 140 7.30 15.14 6.00
N LYS A 141 6.59 16.27 5.92
CA LYS A 141 5.53 16.51 4.96
C LYS A 141 6.05 16.56 3.51
N GLU A 142 7.23 17.13 3.33
CA GLU A 142 7.87 17.38 2.04
C GLU A 142 8.24 16.08 1.33
N ASN A 143 8.68 15.09 2.10
CA ASN A 143 9.06 13.75 1.60
C ASN A 143 7.90 12.78 1.65
N SER A 144 6.67 13.26 1.44
CA SER A 144 5.50 12.41 1.54
C SER A 144 4.35 12.80 0.62
N ASN A 145 3.69 11.78 0.05
CA ASN A 145 2.51 11.94 -0.80
C ASN A 145 1.32 11.11 -0.30
N VAL A 146 0.13 11.49 -0.74
CA VAL A 146 -1.07 10.66 -0.59
C VAL A 146 -1.37 10.00 -1.93
N ILE A 147 -1.42 8.66 -1.92
CA ILE A 147 -1.89 7.86 -3.04
C ILE A 147 -3.05 7.01 -2.52
N LEU A 148 -4.25 7.34 -2.94
CA LEU A 148 -5.47 6.63 -2.52
C LEU A 148 -5.46 5.20 -3.06
N SER A 149 -6.04 4.28 -2.30
CA SER A 149 -6.31 2.94 -2.80
C SER A 149 -7.42 3.02 -3.85
N GLY A 150 -7.15 2.49 -5.03
CA GLY A 150 -8.12 2.38 -6.12
C GLY A 150 -8.84 1.03 -6.11
N SER A 151 -9.85 0.93 -6.95
CA SER A 151 -10.51 -0.34 -7.30
C SER A 151 -10.15 -0.74 -8.73
N ASP A 152 -10.21 -2.04 -9.01
CA ASP A 152 -10.07 -2.55 -10.37
C ASP A 152 -11.30 -2.18 -11.20
N SER A 153 -11.13 -1.31 -12.19
CA SER A 153 -12.21 -0.84 -13.05
C SER A 153 -12.78 -1.92 -13.97
N ALA A 154 -12.05 -2.99 -14.23
CA ALA A 154 -12.56 -4.13 -14.97
C ALA A 154 -13.63 -4.90 -14.18
N ILE A 155 -13.50 -4.92 -12.85
CA ILE A 155 -14.43 -5.59 -11.92
C ILE A 155 -15.48 -4.59 -11.41
N PHE A 156 -15.04 -3.44 -10.93
CA PHE A 156 -15.90 -2.42 -10.30
C PHE A 156 -16.25 -1.31 -11.28
N ASN A 157 -17.21 -1.58 -12.17
CA ASN A 157 -17.66 -0.65 -13.18
C ASN A 157 -19.19 -0.59 -13.28
N ARG A 158 -19.69 0.28 -14.14
CA ARG A 158 -21.13 0.47 -14.37
C ARG A 158 -21.65 -0.19 -15.65
N VAL A 159 -20.83 -0.98 -16.33
CA VAL A 159 -21.22 -1.64 -17.59
C VAL A 159 -22.39 -2.59 -17.33
N GLY A 160 -23.44 -2.46 -18.14
CA GLY A 160 -24.63 -3.31 -18.04
C GLY A 160 -25.54 -3.02 -16.83
N LYS A 161 -25.25 -2.00 -16.00
CA LYS A 161 -26.12 -1.63 -14.88
C LYS A 161 -27.11 -0.52 -15.30
N PRO A 162 -28.41 -0.74 -15.16
CA PRO A 162 -29.39 0.30 -15.44
C PRO A 162 -29.22 1.46 -14.43
N GLN A 163 -29.56 2.65 -14.89
CA GLN A 163 -29.59 3.81 -14.02
C GLN A 163 -30.78 3.64 -13.02
N TRP A 164 -30.53 3.93 -11.74
CA TRP A 164 -31.60 3.89 -10.75
C TRP A 164 -32.70 4.89 -11.10
N ASN A 165 -33.94 4.41 -11.15
CA ASN A 165 -35.12 5.16 -11.58
C ASN A 165 -35.67 6.11 -10.48
N LYS A 166 -35.03 6.18 -9.30
CA LYS A 166 -35.41 6.97 -8.12
C LYS A 166 -36.76 6.56 -7.46
N LYS A 167 -37.40 5.49 -7.94
CA LYS A 167 -38.67 4.96 -7.40
C LYS A 167 -38.46 3.65 -6.65
N ASP A 168 -37.56 2.82 -7.11
CA ASP A 168 -37.28 1.54 -6.46
C ASP A 168 -36.57 1.74 -5.12
N PRO A 169 -36.78 0.87 -4.14
CA PRO A 169 -36.04 0.89 -2.88
C PRO A 169 -34.54 0.85 -3.10
N ILE A 170 -33.81 1.67 -2.37
CA ILE A 170 -32.33 1.63 -2.36
C ILE A 170 -31.89 0.34 -1.67
N LYS A 171 -31.09 -0.46 -2.37
CA LYS A 171 -30.46 -1.65 -1.79
C LYS A 171 -29.07 -1.27 -1.29
N LEU A 172 -28.87 -1.30 0.03
CA LEU A 172 -27.59 -1.07 0.66
C LEU A 172 -26.90 -2.40 0.92
N VAL A 173 -25.64 -2.50 0.51
CA VAL A 173 -24.80 -3.66 0.80
C VAL A 173 -23.54 -3.18 1.51
N THR A 174 -23.24 -3.79 2.64
CA THR A 174 -21.97 -3.61 3.35
C THR A 174 -21.22 -4.93 3.39
N HIS A 175 -19.90 -4.86 3.23
CA HIS A 175 -19.06 -6.05 3.25
C HIS A 175 -17.74 -5.75 3.96
N HIS A 176 -17.37 -6.64 4.88
CA HIS A 176 -16.10 -6.57 5.62
C HIS A 176 -15.40 -7.91 5.63
N TRP A 177 -14.10 -7.87 5.41
CA TRP A 177 -13.26 -9.06 5.50
C TRP A 177 -12.98 -9.49 6.95
N SER A 178 -13.02 -8.56 7.92
CA SER A 178 -12.72 -8.84 9.33
C SER A 178 -13.88 -8.45 10.24
N GLY A 179 -14.03 -9.17 11.36
CA GLY A 179 -15.02 -8.89 12.42
C GLY A 179 -14.65 -7.75 13.38
N ASN A 180 -13.68 -6.88 13.02
CA ASN A 180 -13.32 -5.75 13.87
C ASN A 180 -14.48 -4.75 13.97
N TRP A 181 -14.97 -4.53 15.20
CA TRP A 181 -16.12 -3.67 15.49
C TRP A 181 -15.97 -2.23 14.96
N MET A 182 -14.74 -1.70 14.95
CA MET A 182 -14.41 -0.37 14.40
C MET A 182 -14.63 -0.23 12.87
N LYS A 183 -15.11 -1.28 12.21
CA LYS A 183 -15.55 -1.24 10.81
C LYS A 183 -16.93 -0.61 10.59
N GLY A 184 -17.53 -0.03 11.62
CA GLY A 184 -18.80 0.67 11.53
C GLY A 184 -20.03 -0.20 11.79
N PHE A 185 -19.89 -1.33 12.48
CA PHE A 185 -21.02 -2.22 12.80
C PHE A 185 -22.13 -1.52 13.56
N GLU A 186 -21.83 -0.58 14.45
CA GLU A 186 -22.85 0.22 15.16
C GLU A 186 -23.71 1.04 14.19
N THR A 187 -23.07 1.65 13.18
CA THR A 187 -23.77 2.42 12.14
C THR A 187 -24.68 1.51 11.32
N TYR A 188 -24.24 0.30 11.00
CA TYR A 188 -25.06 -0.64 10.23
C TYR A 188 -26.28 -1.11 11.02
N LEU A 189 -26.11 -1.40 12.32
CA LEU A 189 -27.23 -1.75 13.20
C LEU A 189 -28.21 -0.57 13.40
N ALA A 190 -27.74 0.67 13.31
CA ALA A 190 -28.60 1.84 13.37
C ALA A 190 -29.40 2.07 12.07
N ILE A 191 -28.86 1.69 10.92
CA ILE A 191 -29.53 1.82 9.61
C ILE A 191 -30.54 0.69 9.39
N ASP A 192 -30.34 -0.47 10.00
CA ASP A 192 -31.20 -1.65 9.87
C ASP A 192 -32.50 -1.53 10.70
N LYS A 193 -32.63 -0.56 11.56
CA LYS A 193 -33.83 -0.22 12.35
C LYS A 193 -34.77 0.73 11.61
#